data_7bfb8f372b242b11b075c80a3db3be14
#
_entry.id   7bfb8f372b242b11b075c80a3db3be14
#
_cell.length_a   1.000
_cell.length_b   1.000
_cell.length_c   1.000
_cell.angle_alpha   90.00
_cell.angle_beta   90.00
_cell.angle_gamma   90.00
#
_symmetry.space_group_name_H-M   'P 1'
#
loop_
_entity.id
_entity.type
_entity.pdbx_description
1 polymer ?
#
loop_
_entity_poly.entity_id
_entity_poly.type
_entity_poly.pdbx_seq_one_letter_code
_entity_poly.pdbx_strand_id
1 'polypeptide(L)'
;FNNASETDQEKCRQAYAEANKLMAAYKKTEFPHGKTQELIYREQSLAGTLAIYNEGAARARQEEACRPWVEKLRPYVDVGAGSPKYLIDAVTLSESDIQERTTLLAEAQALWPDYEKAEFPHGKTAELLSLEETMKQRLRDMPEVLQRSRALLSADIEKEFDRILTYLNQDTGWQSDPTKKPNLVMERDVTPLQQAIERYAGTVGPDDSKLATLKQKLGQIKEQDQKNRAVRAERTYMNADRFEGEGIDELRQKVEEIVKEKSASGKALRITLPAGNWQEESVLEWTDTTRTELRYRITRFMTAQAAAKGADGKVYLHGVHLANDRNSDGSWGPLHGHIVWSDWMAEANVSKEPPAAP
;
A
#
# COMPACT_ATOMS: atom_id res chain seq x y z
N PHE A 1 39.09 -2.97 32.65
CA PHE A 1 40.00 -3.50 31.60
C PHE A 1 39.71 -2.84 30.24
N ASN A 2 38.49 -2.55 29.89
CA ASN A 2 38.11 -2.05 28.54
C ASN A 2 38.58 -0.61 28.21
N ASN A 3 39.10 0.15 29.20
CA ASN A 3 39.59 1.52 29.00
C ASN A 3 41.12 1.68 29.20
N ALA A 4 41.86 0.58 29.40
CA ALA A 4 43.30 0.61 29.57
C ALA A 4 44.01 0.62 28.21
N SER A 5 45.14 1.37 28.09
CA SER A 5 45.93 1.37 26.87
C SER A 5 46.46 -0.04 26.55
N GLU A 6 46.72 -0.35 25.27
CA GLU A 6 47.34 -1.64 24.88
C GLU A 6 48.61 -1.96 25.67
N THR A 7 49.42 -0.93 25.93
CA THR A 7 50.65 -1.04 26.74
C THR A 7 50.34 -1.46 28.17
N ASP A 8 49.28 -0.96 28.79
CA ASP A 8 48.89 -1.31 30.14
C ASP A 8 48.27 -2.71 30.21
N GLN A 9 47.53 -3.10 29.18
CA GLN A 9 47.02 -4.46 29.06
C GLN A 9 48.14 -5.49 28.95
N GLU A 10 49.19 -5.20 28.17
CA GLU A 10 50.33 -6.08 28.01
C GLU A 10 51.14 -6.18 29.30
N LYS A 11 51.36 -5.08 30.02
CA LYS A 11 51.99 -5.10 31.35
C LYS A 11 51.17 -5.94 32.34
N CYS A 12 49.86 -5.85 32.32
CA CYS A 12 49.02 -6.67 33.17
C CYS A 12 49.13 -8.17 32.83
N ARG A 13 49.19 -8.53 31.56
CA ARG A 13 49.38 -9.93 31.12
C ARG A 13 50.72 -10.48 31.59
N GLN A 14 51.79 -9.70 31.47
CA GLN A 14 53.15 -10.09 31.91
C GLN A 14 53.20 -10.26 33.44
N ALA A 15 52.68 -9.29 34.18
CA ALA A 15 52.63 -9.36 35.65
C ALA A 15 51.78 -10.57 36.11
N TYR A 16 50.68 -10.87 35.43
CA TYR A 16 49.87 -12.03 35.74
C TYR A 16 50.61 -13.35 35.43
N ALA A 17 51.30 -13.47 34.31
CA ALA A 17 52.07 -14.67 33.97
C ALA A 17 53.19 -14.92 35.01
N GLU A 18 53.87 -13.85 35.45
CA GLU A 18 54.89 -13.92 36.50
C GLU A 18 54.27 -14.34 37.84
N ALA A 19 53.16 -13.73 38.25
CA ALA A 19 52.48 -14.07 39.49
C ALA A 19 52.03 -15.54 39.53
N ASN A 20 51.51 -16.09 38.41
CA ASN A 20 51.19 -17.52 38.33
C ASN A 20 52.43 -18.42 38.45
N LYS A 21 53.53 -18.04 37.82
CA LYS A 21 54.79 -18.78 37.92
C LYS A 21 55.34 -18.78 39.38
N LEU A 22 55.29 -17.64 40.04
CA LEU A 22 55.66 -17.49 41.44
C LEU A 22 54.77 -18.30 42.37
N MET A 23 53.46 -18.25 42.16
CA MET A 23 52.48 -19.03 42.95
C MET A 23 52.68 -20.53 42.77
N ALA A 24 52.97 -20.98 41.53
CA ALA A 24 53.26 -22.39 41.27
C ALA A 24 54.59 -22.86 41.97
N ALA A 25 55.62 -22.01 41.98
CA ALA A 25 56.82 -22.27 42.69
C ALA A 25 56.61 -22.28 44.22
N TYR A 26 55.88 -21.30 44.73
CA TYR A 26 55.52 -21.17 46.14
C TYR A 26 54.75 -22.40 46.66
N LYS A 27 53.80 -22.93 45.92
CA LYS A 27 53.09 -24.15 46.29
C LYS A 27 53.92 -25.40 46.42
N LYS A 28 55.13 -25.42 45.83
CA LYS A 28 56.11 -26.50 45.92
C LYS A 28 57.11 -26.29 47.05
N THR A 29 57.11 -25.14 47.75
CA THR A 29 58.02 -24.81 48.81
C THR A 29 57.53 -25.46 50.11
N GLU A 30 58.46 -26.21 50.77
CA GLU A 30 58.22 -26.78 52.12
C GLU A 30 58.49 -25.75 53.19
N PHE A 31 57.61 -25.69 54.18
CA PHE A 31 57.64 -24.82 55.35
C PHE A 31 57.81 -25.67 56.63
N PRO A 32 59.00 -26.15 56.99
CA PRO A 32 59.12 -27.11 58.05
C PRO A 32 58.71 -26.62 59.46
N HIS A 33 58.69 -25.27 59.65
CA HIS A 33 58.21 -24.65 60.90
C HIS A 33 56.83 -24.00 60.76
N GLY A 34 56.06 -24.32 59.71
CA GLY A 34 54.79 -23.71 59.41
C GLY A 34 54.91 -22.34 58.69
N LYS A 35 53.76 -21.80 58.26
CA LYS A 35 53.70 -20.48 57.63
C LYS A 35 53.44 -19.39 58.67
N THR A 36 54.07 -18.22 58.53
CA THR A 36 53.69 -17.06 59.34
C THR A 36 52.27 -16.53 58.93
N GLN A 37 51.64 -15.83 59.85
CA GLN A 37 50.29 -15.26 59.60
C GLN A 37 50.35 -14.26 58.42
N GLU A 38 51.36 -13.48 58.27
CA GLU A 38 51.59 -12.57 57.17
C GLU A 38 51.69 -13.32 55.83
N LEU A 39 52.39 -14.43 55.80
CA LEU A 39 52.58 -15.24 54.61
C LEU A 39 51.25 -15.89 54.19
N ILE A 40 50.50 -16.37 55.14
CA ILE A 40 49.11 -16.90 54.86
C ILE A 40 48.24 -15.79 54.27
N TYR A 41 48.26 -14.61 54.89
CA TYR A 41 47.47 -13.47 54.38
C TYR A 41 47.85 -13.09 52.95
N ARG A 42 49.18 -12.99 52.66
CA ARG A 42 49.68 -12.67 51.29
C ARG A 42 49.27 -13.76 50.25
N GLU A 43 49.40 -15.03 50.67
CA GLU A 43 48.99 -16.16 49.84
C GLU A 43 47.50 -16.07 49.47
N GLN A 44 46.63 -15.83 50.45
CA GLN A 44 45.19 -15.68 50.23
C GLN A 44 44.84 -14.46 49.36
N SER A 45 45.50 -13.32 49.60
CA SER A 45 45.34 -12.10 48.80
C SER A 45 45.77 -12.30 47.36
N LEU A 46 46.93 -12.91 47.11
CA LEU A 46 47.39 -13.20 45.77
C LEU A 46 46.53 -14.23 45.06
N ALA A 47 46.08 -15.27 45.75
CA ALA A 47 45.17 -16.28 45.20
C ALA A 47 43.86 -15.65 44.79
N GLY A 48 43.30 -14.75 45.62
CA GLY A 48 42.08 -14.00 45.28
C GLY A 48 42.26 -13.11 44.05
N THR A 49 43.37 -12.37 43.97
CA THR A 49 43.66 -11.51 42.80
C THR A 49 43.82 -12.32 41.51
N LEU A 50 44.51 -13.47 41.56
CA LEU A 50 44.68 -14.37 40.43
C LEU A 50 43.34 -15.00 40.00
N ALA A 51 42.46 -15.32 40.94
CA ALA A 51 41.13 -15.85 40.63
C ALA A 51 40.27 -14.82 39.88
N ILE A 52 40.26 -13.55 40.35
CA ILE A 52 39.54 -12.44 39.70
C ILE A 52 40.08 -12.20 38.27
N TYR A 53 41.40 -12.20 38.12
CA TYR A 53 42.03 -12.02 36.82
C TYR A 53 41.69 -13.16 35.85
N ASN A 54 41.74 -14.41 36.31
CA ASN A 54 41.38 -15.59 35.52
C ASN A 54 39.95 -15.54 35.07
N GLU A 55 39.06 -15.17 35.96
CA GLU A 55 37.62 -15.02 35.63
C GLU A 55 37.39 -13.92 34.59
N GLY A 56 38.05 -12.76 34.76
CA GLY A 56 38.04 -11.67 33.80
C GLY A 56 38.60 -12.06 32.43
N ALA A 57 39.73 -12.77 32.41
CA ALA A 57 40.34 -13.25 31.19
C ALA A 57 39.46 -14.33 30.46
N ALA A 58 38.83 -15.21 31.23
CA ALA A 58 37.92 -16.19 30.69
C ALA A 58 36.67 -15.51 30.06
N ARG A 59 36.11 -14.51 30.75
CA ARG A 59 34.99 -13.71 30.24
C ARG A 59 35.37 -12.97 28.96
N ALA A 60 36.55 -12.33 28.91
CA ALA A 60 37.02 -11.62 27.74
C ALA A 60 37.15 -12.54 26.51
N ARG A 61 37.69 -13.77 26.69
CA ARG A 61 37.79 -14.77 25.62
C ARG A 61 36.38 -15.24 25.16
N GLN A 62 35.48 -15.41 26.09
CA GLN A 62 34.09 -15.76 25.80
C GLN A 62 33.40 -14.65 24.96
N GLU A 63 33.57 -13.39 25.37
CA GLU A 63 33.00 -12.23 24.65
C GLU A 63 33.60 -12.12 23.25
N GLU A 64 34.94 -12.27 23.11
CA GLU A 64 35.63 -12.22 21.83
C GLU A 64 35.15 -13.32 20.88
N ALA A 65 34.99 -14.56 21.37
CA ALA A 65 34.53 -15.68 20.58
C ALA A 65 33.02 -15.54 20.16
N CYS A 66 32.20 -14.90 20.98
CA CYS A 66 30.77 -14.70 20.72
C CYS A 66 30.50 -13.47 19.85
N ARG A 67 31.33 -12.44 19.86
CA ARG A 67 31.13 -11.15 19.18
C ARG A 67 30.71 -11.27 17.70
N PRO A 68 31.41 -12.05 16.85
CA PRO A 68 31.04 -12.17 15.44
C PRO A 68 29.61 -12.67 15.21
N TRP A 69 29.16 -13.55 16.10
CA TRP A 69 27.78 -14.10 16.02
C TRP A 69 26.74 -13.15 16.60
N VAL A 70 27.07 -12.40 17.67
CA VAL A 70 26.22 -11.32 18.18
C VAL A 70 25.97 -10.29 17.08
N GLU A 71 27.03 -9.84 16.39
CA GLU A 71 26.92 -8.88 15.29
C GLU A 71 26.09 -9.42 14.10
N LYS A 72 26.25 -10.71 13.76
CA LYS A 72 25.48 -11.34 12.68
C LYS A 72 24.01 -11.57 13.02
N LEU A 73 23.69 -11.95 14.26
CA LEU A 73 22.30 -12.28 14.66
C LEU A 73 21.48 -11.05 15.04
N ARG A 74 22.12 -9.99 15.57
CA ARG A 74 21.45 -8.79 16.05
C ARG A 74 20.51 -8.15 15.01
N PRO A 75 20.88 -7.98 13.71
CA PRO A 75 19.97 -7.39 12.72
C PRO A 75 18.64 -8.12 12.56
N TYR A 76 18.64 -9.44 12.74
CA TYR A 76 17.43 -10.25 12.62
C TYR A 76 16.56 -10.28 13.88
N VAL A 77 17.12 -9.84 15.01
CA VAL A 77 16.45 -9.84 16.32
C VAL A 77 15.96 -8.44 16.70
N ASP A 78 16.77 -7.41 16.46
CA ASP A 78 16.49 -6.02 16.85
C ASP A 78 15.75 -5.23 15.73
N VAL A 79 14.91 -5.86 14.94
CA VAL A 79 14.20 -5.19 13.84
C VAL A 79 13.08 -4.30 14.38
N GLY A 80 13.39 -3.00 14.48
CA GLY A 80 12.43 -1.94 14.78
C GLY A 80 11.95 -1.87 16.23
N ALA A 81 11.24 -0.82 16.59
CA ALA A 81 10.74 -0.53 17.94
C ALA A 81 9.63 -1.48 18.44
N GLY A 82 9.30 -2.53 17.69
CA GLY A 82 8.32 -3.54 18.07
C GLY A 82 8.99 -4.75 18.68
N SER A 83 8.71 -5.03 19.95
CA SER A 83 9.03 -6.31 20.57
C SER A 83 8.49 -7.47 19.73
N PRO A 84 9.17 -8.63 19.62
CA PRO A 84 8.62 -9.83 18.98
C PRO A 84 7.21 -10.21 19.44
N LYS A 85 6.87 -9.94 20.71
CA LYS A 85 5.52 -10.12 21.23
C LYS A 85 4.48 -9.23 20.57
N TYR A 86 4.82 -7.99 20.26
CA TYR A 86 3.91 -7.06 19.54
C TYR A 86 3.64 -7.49 18.11
N LEU A 87 4.52 -8.24 17.49
CA LEU A 87 4.36 -8.69 16.11
C LEU A 87 3.53 -9.97 15.99
N ILE A 88 3.50 -10.76 17.05
CA ILE A 88 2.65 -11.98 17.15
C ILE A 88 1.22 -11.57 17.49
N ASP A 89 1.06 -10.50 18.29
CA ASP A 89 -0.24 -9.96 18.68
C ASP A 89 -0.79 -8.93 17.69
N ALA A 90 0.03 -8.38 16.80
CA ALA A 90 -0.44 -7.49 15.74
C ALA A 90 -1.31 -8.27 14.76
N VAL A 91 -2.59 -7.99 14.78
CA VAL A 91 -3.61 -8.67 13.95
C VAL A 91 -3.35 -8.46 12.45
N THR A 92 -2.62 -7.41 12.07
CA THR A 92 -2.29 -7.08 10.67
C THR A 92 -0.92 -6.44 10.56
N LEU A 93 -0.03 -7.04 9.76
CA LEU A 93 1.17 -6.40 9.28
C LEU A 93 0.84 -5.56 8.04
N SER A 94 1.45 -4.38 7.90
CA SER A 94 1.39 -3.64 6.64
C SER A 94 2.09 -4.42 5.52
N GLU A 95 1.78 -4.09 4.27
CA GLU A 95 2.41 -4.75 3.11
C GLU A 95 3.93 -4.60 3.11
N SER A 96 4.44 -3.42 3.45
CA SER A 96 5.88 -3.16 3.60
C SER A 96 6.50 -4.02 4.70
N ASP A 97 5.81 -4.18 5.84
CA ASP A 97 6.28 -5.02 6.93
C ASP A 97 6.33 -6.50 6.54
N ILE A 98 5.32 -6.99 5.79
CA ILE A 98 5.30 -8.37 5.30
C ILE A 98 6.49 -8.61 4.37
N GLN A 99 6.78 -7.69 3.45
CA GLN A 99 7.87 -7.83 2.49
C GLN A 99 9.24 -7.80 3.20
N GLU A 100 9.47 -6.82 4.08
CA GLU A 100 10.67 -6.71 4.88
C GLU A 100 10.92 -7.98 5.71
N ARG A 101 9.89 -8.44 6.43
CA ARG A 101 10.01 -9.62 7.27
C ARG A 101 10.15 -10.92 6.50
N THR A 102 9.59 -11.01 5.31
CA THR A 102 9.80 -12.16 4.41
C THR A 102 11.28 -12.25 4.00
N THR A 103 11.90 -11.11 3.64
CA THR A 103 13.32 -11.04 3.29
C THR A 103 14.20 -11.40 4.49
N LEU A 104 13.94 -10.76 5.64
CA LEU A 104 14.71 -11.03 6.88
C LEU A 104 14.57 -12.49 7.34
N LEU A 105 13.38 -13.08 7.22
CA LEU A 105 13.18 -14.50 7.55
C LEU A 105 14.00 -15.41 6.64
N ALA A 106 14.03 -15.15 5.33
CA ALA A 106 14.81 -15.94 4.37
C ALA A 106 16.32 -15.85 4.66
N GLU A 107 16.82 -14.64 4.93
CA GLU A 107 18.22 -14.43 5.31
C GLU A 107 18.57 -15.12 6.64
N ALA A 108 17.68 -15.01 7.63
CA ALA A 108 17.82 -15.67 8.93
C ALA A 108 17.86 -17.21 8.80
N GLN A 109 16.98 -17.77 7.97
CA GLN A 109 16.96 -19.21 7.67
C GLN A 109 18.25 -19.68 6.97
N ALA A 110 18.82 -18.86 6.10
CA ALA A 110 20.08 -19.15 5.44
C ALA A 110 21.29 -19.09 6.42
N LEU A 111 21.27 -18.16 7.38
CA LEU A 111 22.34 -17.98 8.37
C LEU A 111 22.30 -19.04 9.49
N TRP A 112 21.12 -19.50 9.87
CA TRP A 112 20.93 -20.34 11.06
C TRP A 112 21.72 -21.65 11.06
N PRO A 113 21.83 -22.43 9.97
CA PRO A 113 22.61 -23.67 9.92
C PRO A 113 24.11 -23.46 10.19
N ASP A 114 24.66 -22.31 9.81
CA ASP A 114 26.05 -21.99 10.06
C ASP A 114 26.28 -21.64 11.55
N TYR A 115 25.30 -20.95 12.16
CA TYR A 115 25.33 -20.69 13.60
C TYR A 115 25.23 -22.00 14.42
N GLU A 116 24.38 -22.94 14.04
CA GLU A 116 24.24 -24.23 14.73
C GLU A 116 25.53 -25.07 14.71
N LYS A 117 26.34 -24.92 13.67
CA LYS A 117 27.64 -25.60 13.53
C LYS A 117 28.79 -24.87 14.26
N ALA A 118 28.54 -23.64 14.72
CA ALA A 118 29.58 -22.85 15.35
C ALA A 118 29.97 -23.40 16.73
N GLU A 119 31.28 -23.52 16.97
CA GLU A 119 31.83 -23.98 18.24
C GLU A 119 32.12 -22.79 19.17
N PHE A 120 31.74 -22.93 20.43
CA PHE A 120 31.97 -21.94 21.48
C PHE A 120 32.80 -22.55 22.64
N PRO A 121 34.11 -22.69 22.46
CA PRO A 121 34.98 -23.41 23.40
C PRO A 121 35.01 -22.79 24.81
N HIS A 122 34.61 -21.52 24.94
CA HIS A 122 34.53 -20.80 26.22
C HIS A 122 33.08 -20.62 26.69
N GLY A 123 32.11 -21.30 26.04
CA GLY A 123 30.68 -21.10 26.27
C GLY A 123 30.12 -19.87 25.55
N LYS A 124 28.81 -19.69 25.63
CA LYS A 124 28.07 -18.56 25.03
C LYS A 124 27.85 -17.46 26.08
N THR A 125 27.97 -16.19 25.69
CA THR A 125 27.58 -15.05 26.54
C THR A 125 26.08 -15.02 26.77
N ALA A 126 25.62 -14.36 27.85
CA ALA A 126 24.18 -14.16 28.11
C ALA A 126 23.47 -13.42 26.97
N GLU A 127 24.14 -12.46 26.34
CA GLU A 127 23.66 -11.75 25.18
C GLU A 127 23.45 -12.71 23.98
N LEU A 128 24.45 -13.52 23.66
CA LEU A 128 24.33 -14.49 22.56
C LEU A 128 23.23 -15.52 22.80
N LEU A 129 23.07 -15.99 24.04
CA LEU A 129 21.99 -16.91 24.42
C LEU A 129 20.62 -16.25 24.24
N SER A 130 20.47 -14.99 24.63
CA SER A 130 19.23 -14.23 24.42
C SER A 130 18.90 -14.04 22.94
N LEU A 131 19.89 -13.70 22.12
CA LEU A 131 19.73 -13.58 20.67
C LEU A 131 19.37 -14.93 20.03
N GLU A 132 20.02 -16.01 20.45
CA GLU A 132 19.73 -17.39 20.00
C GLU A 132 18.27 -17.78 20.28
N GLU A 133 17.82 -17.58 21.50
CA GLU A 133 16.44 -17.92 21.88
C GLU A 133 15.41 -17.11 21.11
N THR A 134 15.64 -15.80 20.97
CA THR A 134 14.77 -14.93 20.19
C THR A 134 14.77 -15.33 18.70
N MET A 135 15.95 -15.68 18.15
CA MET A 135 16.06 -16.11 16.77
C MET A 135 15.30 -17.42 16.52
N LYS A 136 15.45 -18.42 17.40
CA LYS A 136 14.70 -19.69 17.35
C LYS A 136 13.19 -19.44 17.36
N GLN A 137 12.74 -18.56 18.23
CA GLN A 137 11.32 -18.19 18.30
C GLN A 137 10.85 -17.55 17.00
N ARG A 138 11.62 -16.62 16.43
CA ARG A 138 11.26 -15.96 15.16
C ARG A 138 11.21 -16.93 13.99
N LEU A 139 12.21 -17.80 13.86
CA LEU A 139 12.25 -18.80 12.81
C LEU A 139 11.03 -19.76 12.87
N ARG A 140 10.51 -20.04 14.07
CA ARG A 140 9.33 -20.87 14.28
C ARG A 140 8.03 -20.11 14.01
N ASP A 141 7.87 -18.90 14.56
CA ASP A 141 6.58 -18.23 14.67
C ASP A 141 6.31 -17.28 13.47
N MET A 142 7.37 -16.69 12.89
CA MET A 142 7.23 -15.72 11.80
C MET A 142 6.55 -16.27 10.54
N PRO A 143 6.78 -17.52 10.08
CA PRO A 143 6.07 -18.08 8.93
C PRO A 143 4.55 -18.05 9.11
N GLU A 144 4.05 -18.39 10.30
CA GLU A 144 2.61 -18.37 10.62
C GLU A 144 2.05 -16.95 10.63
N VAL A 145 2.77 -15.99 11.23
CA VAL A 145 2.39 -14.57 11.25
C VAL A 145 2.29 -14.01 9.84
N LEU A 146 3.28 -14.29 8.98
CA LEU A 146 3.28 -13.88 7.59
C LEU A 146 2.13 -14.50 6.80
N GLN A 147 1.88 -15.79 6.98
CA GLN A 147 0.77 -16.49 6.34
C GLN A 147 -0.58 -15.89 6.74
N ARG A 148 -0.80 -15.64 8.04
CA ARG A 148 -2.02 -15.02 8.57
C ARG A 148 -2.22 -13.61 8.01
N SER A 149 -1.17 -12.80 8.00
CA SER A 149 -1.23 -11.43 7.47
C SER A 149 -1.56 -11.40 5.98
N ARG A 150 -0.95 -12.28 5.18
CA ARG A 150 -1.30 -12.44 3.76
C ARG A 150 -2.74 -12.90 3.55
N ALA A 151 -3.22 -13.81 4.38
CA ALA A 151 -4.61 -14.29 4.33
C ALA A 151 -5.60 -13.15 4.61
N LEU A 152 -5.33 -12.28 5.57
CA LEU A 152 -6.17 -11.12 5.86
C LEU A 152 -6.17 -10.11 4.70
N LEU A 153 -5.00 -9.78 4.15
CA LEU A 153 -4.91 -8.91 2.97
C LEU A 153 -5.72 -9.45 1.79
N SER A 154 -5.59 -10.75 1.49
CA SER A 154 -6.34 -11.36 0.40
C SER A 154 -7.84 -11.40 0.67
N ALA A 155 -8.27 -11.61 1.91
CA ALA A 155 -9.68 -11.61 2.28
C ALA A 155 -10.34 -10.24 2.11
N ASP A 156 -9.65 -9.17 2.44
CA ASP A 156 -10.15 -7.81 2.23
C ASP A 156 -10.30 -7.51 0.73
N ILE A 157 -9.34 -7.93 -0.09
CA ILE A 157 -9.44 -7.81 -1.55
C ILE A 157 -10.65 -8.63 -2.06
N GLU A 158 -10.83 -9.87 -1.59
CA GLU A 158 -11.97 -10.71 -2.00
C GLU A 158 -13.32 -10.10 -1.65
N LYS A 159 -13.45 -9.54 -0.46
CA LYS A 159 -14.67 -8.84 -0.02
C LYS A 159 -15.02 -7.69 -0.95
N GLU A 160 -14.03 -6.93 -1.41
CA GLU A 160 -14.25 -5.85 -2.36
C GLU A 160 -14.63 -6.37 -3.75
N PHE A 161 -14.04 -7.49 -4.20
CA PHE A 161 -14.49 -8.17 -5.42
C PHE A 161 -15.95 -8.57 -5.35
N ASP A 162 -16.34 -9.23 -4.26
CA ASP A 162 -17.70 -9.74 -4.10
C ASP A 162 -18.71 -8.58 -4.06
N ARG A 163 -18.35 -7.45 -3.45
CA ARG A 163 -19.15 -6.21 -3.47
C ARG A 163 -19.36 -5.70 -4.89
N ILE A 164 -18.28 -5.60 -5.67
CA ILE A 164 -18.33 -5.07 -7.04
C ILE A 164 -19.09 -6.04 -7.96
N LEU A 165 -18.84 -7.34 -7.89
CA LEU A 165 -19.54 -8.34 -8.70
C LEU A 165 -21.04 -8.39 -8.36
N THR A 166 -21.40 -8.30 -7.08
CA THR A 166 -22.79 -8.22 -6.64
C THR A 166 -23.48 -6.99 -7.24
N TYR A 167 -22.80 -5.83 -7.18
CA TYR A 167 -23.33 -4.60 -7.79
C TYR A 167 -23.52 -4.72 -9.30
N LEU A 168 -22.54 -5.29 -10.04
CA LEU A 168 -22.63 -5.48 -11.49
C LEU A 168 -23.74 -6.45 -11.90
N ASN A 169 -24.00 -7.47 -11.08
CA ASN A 169 -24.99 -8.51 -11.35
C ASN A 169 -26.38 -8.16 -10.76
N GLN A 170 -26.48 -7.06 -10.02
CA GLN A 170 -27.76 -6.67 -9.43
C GLN A 170 -28.80 -6.41 -10.52
N ASP A 171 -29.90 -7.15 -10.44
CA ASP A 171 -31.05 -6.88 -11.29
C ASP A 171 -31.82 -5.66 -10.75
N THR A 172 -31.61 -4.52 -11.39
CA THR A 172 -32.36 -3.29 -11.11
C THR A 172 -33.67 -3.24 -11.90
N GLY A 173 -34.15 -4.39 -12.37
CA GLY A 173 -35.30 -4.52 -13.25
C GLY A 173 -34.97 -4.31 -14.73
N TRP A 174 -33.69 -4.21 -15.08
CA TRP A 174 -33.28 -4.00 -16.47
C TRP A 174 -33.52 -5.23 -17.36
N GLN A 175 -33.57 -6.43 -16.77
CA GLN A 175 -33.88 -7.63 -17.56
C GLN A 175 -35.31 -7.67 -18.10
N SER A 176 -36.22 -7.10 -17.34
CA SER A 176 -37.66 -7.07 -17.68
C SER A 176 -38.12 -5.75 -18.31
N ASP A 177 -37.39 -4.64 -18.09
CA ASP A 177 -37.74 -3.30 -18.55
C ASP A 177 -36.67 -2.76 -19.52
N PRO A 178 -36.97 -2.61 -20.82
CA PRO A 178 -35.98 -2.13 -21.80
C PRO A 178 -35.56 -0.67 -21.60
N THR A 179 -36.28 0.11 -20.79
CA THR A 179 -35.90 1.49 -20.47
C THR A 179 -34.84 1.57 -19.36
N LYS A 180 -34.69 0.52 -18.56
CA LYS A 180 -33.71 0.42 -17.51
C LYS A 180 -32.38 -0.11 -18.03
N LYS A 181 -31.30 0.30 -17.39
CA LYS A 181 -29.91 -0.04 -17.79
C LYS A 181 -29.21 -0.80 -16.68
N PRO A 182 -28.33 -1.76 -17.02
CA PRO A 182 -27.52 -2.45 -16.02
C PRO A 182 -26.50 -1.52 -15.37
N ASN A 183 -26.04 -1.91 -14.19
CA ASN A 183 -25.00 -1.21 -13.46
C ASN A 183 -23.64 -1.31 -14.17
N LEU A 184 -22.83 -0.26 -14.07
CA LEU A 184 -21.45 -0.20 -14.58
C LEU A 184 -20.50 0.09 -13.44
N VAL A 185 -19.27 -0.37 -13.60
CA VAL A 185 -18.16 -0.01 -12.70
C VAL A 185 -17.36 1.13 -13.29
N MET A 186 -17.00 2.09 -12.46
CA MET A 186 -16.13 3.19 -12.86
C MET A 186 -14.68 2.80 -12.67
N GLU A 187 -13.78 3.39 -13.45
CA GLU A 187 -12.34 3.19 -13.35
C GLU A 187 -11.83 3.46 -11.93
N ARG A 188 -12.37 4.48 -11.26
CA ARG A 188 -12.07 4.81 -9.85
C ARG A 188 -12.35 3.69 -8.85
N ASP A 189 -13.22 2.73 -9.19
CA ASP A 189 -13.56 1.59 -8.33
C ASP A 189 -12.65 0.39 -8.62
N VAL A 190 -12.18 0.26 -9.86
CA VAL A 190 -11.33 -0.87 -10.32
C VAL A 190 -9.85 -0.60 -10.06
N THR A 191 -9.38 0.64 -10.21
CA THR A 191 -7.98 1.00 -10.04
C THR A 191 -7.43 0.68 -8.63
N PRO A 192 -8.13 1.02 -7.52
CA PRO A 192 -7.67 0.64 -6.18
C PRO A 192 -7.56 -0.87 -5.99
N LEU A 193 -8.48 -1.62 -6.60
CA LEU A 193 -8.48 -3.07 -6.54
C LEU A 193 -7.29 -3.67 -7.31
N GLN A 194 -6.96 -3.14 -8.48
CA GLN A 194 -5.77 -3.54 -9.24
C GLN A 194 -4.49 -3.28 -8.43
N GLN A 195 -4.38 -2.08 -7.84
CA GLN A 195 -3.25 -1.72 -6.99
C GLN A 195 -3.15 -2.64 -5.75
N ALA A 196 -4.28 -3.00 -5.13
CA ALA A 196 -4.28 -3.92 -4.01
C ALA A 196 -3.79 -5.32 -4.40
N ILE A 197 -4.14 -5.82 -5.60
CA ILE A 197 -3.61 -7.09 -6.12
C ILE A 197 -2.11 -7.01 -6.40
N GLU A 198 -1.64 -5.91 -6.98
CA GLU A 198 -0.21 -5.68 -7.24
C GLU A 198 0.59 -5.65 -5.95
N ARG A 199 0.08 -4.99 -4.92
CA ARG A 199 0.68 -4.97 -3.59
C ARG A 199 0.70 -6.36 -2.97
N TYR A 200 -0.43 -7.09 -3.00
CA TYR A 200 -0.47 -8.48 -2.54
C TYR A 200 0.54 -9.36 -3.29
N ALA A 201 0.67 -9.20 -4.61
CA ALA A 201 1.66 -9.90 -5.40
C ALA A 201 3.11 -9.65 -4.93
N GLY A 202 3.41 -8.46 -4.42
CA GLY A 202 4.71 -8.14 -3.81
C GLY A 202 4.99 -8.88 -2.50
N THR A 203 3.97 -9.44 -1.86
CA THR A 203 4.09 -10.16 -0.58
C THR A 203 4.15 -11.69 -0.73
N VAL A 204 3.85 -12.21 -1.93
CA VAL A 204 3.79 -13.64 -2.23
C VAL A 204 4.65 -13.98 -3.46
N GLY A 205 4.92 -15.24 -3.69
CA GLY A 205 5.60 -15.67 -4.92
C GLY A 205 4.69 -15.64 -6.15
N PRO A 206 5.26 -15.67 -7.37
CA PRO A 206 4.51 -15.63 -8.62
C PRO A 206 3.53 -16.79 -8.80
N ASP A 207 3.83 -17.93 -8.17
CA ASP A 207 3.04 -19.17 -8.26
C ASP A 207 1.97 -19.29 -7.16
N ASP A 208 1.72 -18.20 -6.42
CA ASP A 208 0.70 -18.19 -5.37
C ASP A 208 -0.71 -18.40 -5.97
N SER A 209 -1.39 -19.46 -5.54
CA SER A 209 -2.70 -19.85 -6.06
C SER A 209 -3.79 -18.80 -5.75
N LYS A 210 -3.65 -18.09 -4.65
CA LYS A 210 -4.58 -17.02 -4.25
C LYS A 210 -4.41 -15.81 -5.16
N LEU A 211 -3.17 -15.44 -5.49
CA LEU A 211 -2.90 -14.37 -6.46
C LEU A 211 -3.50 -14.70 -7.82
N ALA A 212 -3.39 -15.95 -8.28
CA ALA A 212 -4.02 -16.40 -9.53
C ALA A 212 -5.56 -16.24 -9.46
N THR A 213 -6.18 -16.62 -8.34
CA THR A 213 -7.61 -16.48 -8.11
C THR A 213 -8.06 -15.01 -8.12
N LEU A 214 -7.31 -14.12 -7.47
CA LEU A 214 -7.60 -12.67 -7.43
C LEU A 214 -7.52 -12.05 -8.83
N LYS A 215 -6.51 -12.41 -9.64
CA LYS A 215 -6.38 -11.97 -11.03
C LYS A 215 -7.54 -12.48 -11.90
N GLN A 216 -7.97 -13.72 -11.70
CA GLN A 216 -9.13 -14.29 -12.39
C GLN A 216 -10.42 -13.53 -12.06
N LYS A 217 -10.68 -13.23 -10.77
CA LYS A 217 -11.84 -12.44 -10.34
C LYS A 217 -11.83 -11.04 -10.94
N LEU A 218 -10.66 -10.40 -11.05
CA LEU A 218 -10.52 -9.11 -11.74
C LEU A 218 -10.92 -9.21 -13.22
N GLY A 219 -10.52 -10.30 -13.88
CA GLY A 219 -10.96 -10.61 -15.24
C GLY A 219 -12.49 -10.72 -15.35
N GLN A 220 -13.13 -11.40 -14.40
CA GLN A 220 -14.60 -11.53 -14.34
C GLN A 220 -15.32 -10.19 -14.19
N ILE A 221 -14.80 -9.28 -13.34
CA ILE A 221 -15.35 -7.91 -13.21
C ILE A 221 -15.28 -7.18 -14.56
N LYS A 222 -14.11 -7.20 -15.22
CA LYS A 222 -13.93 -6.53 -16.52
C LYS A 222 -14.85 -7.11 -17.60
N GLU A 223 -14.98 -8.42 -17.63
CA GLU A 223 -15.86 -9.11 -18.59
C GLU A 223 -17.33 -8.78 -18.33
N GLN A 224 -17.77 -8.81 -17.07
CA GLN A 224 -19.15 -8.48 -16.71
C GLN A 224 -19.47 -7.00 -16.98
N ASP A 225 -18.56 -6.08 -16.65
CA ASP A 225 -18.72 -4.66 -16.97
C ASP A 225 -18.82 -4.43 -18.49
N GLN A 226 -18.01 -5.14 -19.28
CA GLN A 226 -18.09 -5.06 -20.73
C GLN A 226 -19.42 -5.58 -21.29
N LYS A 227 -19.96 -6.68 -20.74
CA LYS A 227 -21.30 -7.18 -21.09
C LYS A 227 -22.40 -6.16 -20.75
N ASN A 228 -22.33 -5.59 -19.54
CA ASN A 228 -23.27 -4.57 -19.09
C ASN A 228 -23.19 -3.30 -19.97
N ARG A 229 -21.99 -2.89 -20.38
CA ARG A 229 -21.82 -1.76 -21.31
C ARG A 229 -22.41 -2.03 -22.67
N ALA A 230 -22.29 -3.25 -23.20
CA ALA A 230 -22.90 -3.62 -24.47
C ALA A 230 -24.43 -3.51 -24.41
N VAL A 231 -25.05 -4.12 -23.39
CA VAL A 231 -26.49 -4.01 -23.16
C VAL A 231 -26.93 -2.56 -22.97
N ARG A 232 -26.14 -1.79 -22.21
CA ARG A 232 -26.43 -0.38 -21.97
C ARG A 232 -26.35 0.45 -23.25
N ALA A 233 -25.39 0.15 -24.12
CA ALA A 233 -25.27 0.83 -25.42
C ALA A 233 -26.49 0.60 -26.31
N GLU A 234 -27.03 -0.62 -26.34
CA GLU A 234 -28.25 -0.96 -27.07
C GLU A 234 -29.52 -0.22 -26.56
N ARG A 235 -29.49 0.19 -25.28
CA ARG A 235 -30.60 0.87 -24.60
C ARG A 235 -30.38 2.37 -24.40
N THR A 236 -29.32 2.90 -25.00
CA THR A 236 -29.04 4.34 -24.96
C THR A 236 -29.49 4.98 -26.24
N TYR A 237 -30.40 5.96 -26.10
CA TYR A 237 -30.97 6.72 -27.19
C TYR A 237 -30.82 8.20 -26.92
N MET A 238 -30.83 9.00 -28.00
CA MET A 238 -30.95 10.45 -27.89
C MET A 238 -32.38 10.84 -27.62
N ASN A 239 -32.54 11.80 -26.75
CA ASN A 239 -33.91 12.42 -26.59
C ASN A 239 -34.23 13.24 -27.83
N ALA A 240 -35.52 13.37 -28.11
CA ALA A 240 -36.02 14.17 -29.22
C ALA A 240 -35.66 15.66 -29.06
N ASP A 241 -35.47 16.33 -30.18
CA ASP A 241 -35.32 17.79 -30.23
C ASP A 241 -36.65 18.45 -29.79
N ARG A 242 -36.58 19.37 -28.84
CA ARG A 242 -37.78 20.07 -28.30
C ARG A 242 -37.59 21.57 -28.17
N PHE A 243 -36.36 22.08 -28.41
CA PHE A 243 -36.12 23.51 -28.27
C PHE A 243 -36.61 24.25 -29.51
N GLU A 244 -37.50 25.21 -29.33
CA GLU A 244 -38.09 26.04 -30.37
C GLU A 244 -37.67 27.51 -30.27
N GLY A 245 -36.71 27.83 -29.39
CA GLY A 245 -36.23 29.20 -29.18
C GLY A 245 -35.26 29.68 -30.27
N GLU A 246 -34.90 30.94 -30.21
CA GLU A 246 -33.92 31.57 -31.11
C GLU A 246 -32.51 31.03 -30.88
N GLY A 247 -31.65 31.09 -31.91
CA GLY A 247 -30.21 30.73 -31.79
C GLY A 247 -29.92 29.22 -31.84
N ILE A 248 -30.84 28.39 -32.34
CA ILE A 248 -30.66 26.92 -32.44
C ILE A 248 -29.32 26.55 -33.10
N ASP A 249 -28.94 27.22 -34.20
CA ASP A 249 -27.74 26.91 -34.93
C ASP A 249 -26.49 27.28 -34.12
N GLU A 250 -26.50 28.39 -33.38
CA GLU A 250 -25.41 28.79 -32.47
C GLU A 250 -25.26 27.77 -31.34
N LEU A 251 -26.37 27.29 -30.75
CA LEU A 251 -26.34 26.27 -29.71
C LEU A 251 -25.76 24.96 -30.23
N ARG A 252 -26.19 24.50 -31.41
CA ARG A 252 -25.65 23.27 -32.05
C ARG A 252 -24.17 23.41 -32.37
N GLN A 253 -23.73 24.57 -32.91
CA GLN A 253 -22.33 24.86 -33.18
C GLN A 253 -21.50 24.82 -31.92
N LYS A 254 -22.01 25.38 -30.80
CA LYS A 254 -21.32 25.34 -29.50
C LYS A 254 -21.20 23.93 -28.95
N VAL A 255 -22.25 23.11 -29.07
CA VAL A 255 -22.22 21.70 -28.69
C VAL A 255 -21.18 20.94 -29.51
N GLU A 256 -21.12 21.16 -30.84
CA GLU A 256 -20.14 20.53 -31.72
C GLU A 256 -18.70 20.93 -31.33
N GLU A 257 -18.46 22.21 -31.02
CA GLU A 257 -17.18 22.68 -30.51
C GLU A 257 -16.75 21.98 -29.22
N ILE A 258 -17.69 21.82 -28.25
CA ILE A 258 -17.44 21.18 -26.97
C ILE A 258 -17.09 19.68 -27.12
N VAL A 259 -17.77 18.97 -28.03
CA VAL A 259 -17.55 17.53 -28.22
C VAL A 259 -16.42 17.20 -29.23
N LYS A 260 -15.88 18.21 -29.90
CA LYS A 260 -14.85 18.05 -30.93
C LYS A 260 -13.67 17.22 -30.48
N GLU A 261 -13.17 17.45 -29.27
CA GLU A 261 -12.02 16.72 -28.72
C GLU A 261 -12.33 15.26 -28.36
N LYS A 262 -13.62 14.93 -28.21
CA LYS A 262 -14.08 13.56 -27.91
C LYS A 262 -14.44 12.78 -29.16
N SER A 263 -14.48 13.43 -30.30
CA SER A 263 -14.82 12.82 -31.60
C SER A 263 -13.58 12.55 -32.45
N ALA A 264 -13.43 11.33 -32.95
CA ALA A 264 -12.35 10.96 -33.86
C ALA A 264 -12.37 11.77 -35.17
N SER A 265 -13.54 12.18 -35.64
CA SER A 265 -13.74 12.98 -36.84
C SER A 265 -13.74 14.49 -36.57
N GLY A 266 -13.69 14.91 -35.31
CA GLY A 266 -13.89 16.30 -34.90
C GLY A 266 -15.32 16.82 -35.10
N LYS A 267 -16.29 15.91 -35.35
CA LYS A 267 -17.70 16.25 -35.59
C LYS A 267 -18.63 15.35 -34.81
N ALA A 268 -19.78 15.88 -34.40
CA ALA A 268 -20.86 15.08 -33.87
C ALA A 268 -21.59 14.34 -35.00
N LEU A 269 -22.07 13.11 -34.73
CA LEU A 269 -22.94 12.35 -35.63
C LEU A 269 -24.38 12.91 -35.64
N ARG A 270 -24.84 13.34 -34.46
CA ARG A 270 -26.14 13.98 -34.26
C ARG A 270 -26.09 14.84 -33.00
N ILE A 271 -26.80 15.97 -33.02
CA ILE A 271 -27.00 16.84 -31.87
C ILE A 271 -28.48 17.04 -31.68
N THR A 272 -28.96 16.98 -30.44
CA THR A 272 -30.33 17.30 -30.05
C THR A 272 -30.34 18.27 -28.88
N LEU A 273 -31.39 19.10 -28.84
CA LEU A 273 -31.69 20.06 -27.78
C LEU A 273 -32.98 19.64 -27.07
N PRO A 274 -32.91 18.65 -26.15
CA PRO A 274 -34.14 18.08 -25.56
C PRO A 274 -34.82 18.98 -24.55
N ALA A 275 -34.15 20.02 -24.06
CA ALA A 275 -34.75 21.02 -23.20
C ALA A 275 -35.67 21.93 -24.05
N GLY A 276 -36.96 22.04 -23.69
CA GLY A 276 -37.89 22.89 -24.42
C GLY A 276 -37.61 24.39 -24.30
N ASN A 277 -37.03 24.81 -23.19
CA ASN A 277 -36.71 26.20 -22.86
C ASN A 277 -35.43 26.33 -22.07
N TRP A 278 -34.87 27.52 -22.01
CA TRP A 278 -33.86 27.90 -21.05
C TRP A 278 -34.37 27.83 -19.62
N GLN A 279 -33.56 27.36 -18.71
CA GLN A 279 -33.76 27.46 -17.27
C GLN A 279 -32.90 28.63 -16.75
N GLU A 280 -33.43 29.41 -15.82
CA GLU A 280 -32.67 30.49 -15.20
C GLU A 280 -32.48 30.23 -13.72
N GLU A 281 -31.27 30.51 -13.27
CA GLU A 281 -30.86 30.46 -11.86
C GLU A 281 -30.21 31.78 -11.47
N SER A 282 -30.47 32.22 -10.24
CA SER A 282 -29.85 33.41 -9.69
C SER A 282 -29.14 33.06 -8.41
N VAL A 283 -27.89 33.47 -8.32
CA VAL A 283 -27.00 33.18 -7.19
C VAL A 283 -26.35 34.47 -6.70
N LEU A 284 -26.36 34.64 -5.39
CA LEU A 284 -25.53 35.65 -4.72
C LEU A 284 -24.18 34.99 -4.37
N GLU A 285 -23.13 35.47 -4.99
CA GLU A 285 -21.79 34.87 -4.81
C GLU A 285 -20.75 35.93 -4.46
N TRP A 286 -19.70 35.48 -3.77
CA TRP A 286 -18.55 36.31 -3.52
C TRP A 286 -17.72 36.44 -4.79
N THR A 287 -17.28 37.68 -5.13
CA THR A 287 -16.45 37.94 -6.31
C THR A 287 -14.98 37.68 -6.05
N ASP A 288 -14.59 37.64 -4.76
CA ASP A 288 -13.22 37.47 -4.33
C ASP A 288 -13.06 36.40 -3.23
N THR A 289 -11.85 35.91 -3.07
CA THR A 289 -11.49 34.95 -2.03
C THR A 289 -11.50 35.53 -0.63
N THR A 290 -11.43 36.87 -0.51
CA THR A 290 -11.44 37.61 0.77
C THR A 290 -12.87 37.87 1.26
N ARG A 291 -13.88 37.56 0.43
CA ARG A 291 -15.31 37.74 0.73
C ARG A 291 -15.68 39.17 1.10
N THR A 292 -15.13 40.12 0.33
CA THR A 292 -15.38 41.56 0.54
C THR A 292 -16.47 42.10 -0.37
N GLU A 293 -16.69 41.50 -1.52
CA GLU A 293 -17.69 41.92 -2.49
C GLU A 293 -18.61 40.78 -2.91
N LEU A 294 -19.92 41.07 -2.89
CA LEU A 294 -20.96 40.18 -3.36
C LEU A 294 -21.47 40.65 -4.71
N ARG A 295 -21.65 39.71 -5.64
CA ARG A 295 -22.41 39.99 -6.87
C ARG A 295 -23.63 39.10 -6.97
N TYR A 296 -24.66 39.62 -7.58
CA TYR A 296 -25.82 38.88 -7.98
C TYR A 296 -25.65 38.44 -9.43
N ARG A 297 -25.48 37.11 -9.62
CA ARG A 297 -25.33 36.51 -10.94
C ARG A 297 -26.61 35.82 -11.37
N ILE A 298 -27.09 36.14 -12.55
CA ILE A 298 -28.18 35.44 -13.21
C ILE A 298 -27.57 34.62 -14.36
N THR A 299 -27.77 33.31 -14.35
CA THR A 299 -27.30 32.39 -15.38
C THR A 299 -28.51 31.69 -15.97
N ARG A 300 -28.61 31.68 -17.29
CA ARG A 300 -29.50 30.74 -17.96
C ARG A 300 -28.75 29.54 -18.46
N PHE A 301 -29.32 28.39 -18.37
CA PHE A 301 -28.70 27.14 -18.77
C PHE A 301 -29.68 26.16 -19.40
N MET A 302 -29.15 25.23 -20.18
CA MET A 302 -29.87 24.12 -20.77
C MET A 302 -28.99 22.90 -20.97
N THR A 303 -29.62 21.73 -21.12
CA THR A 303 -28.95 20.50 -21.47
C THR A 303 -29.11 20.17 -22.93
N ALA A 304 -28.02 19.92 -23.61
CA ALA A 304 -27.99 19.39 -24.98
C ALA A 304 -27.46 17.95 -24.98
N GLN A 305 -27.64 17.22 -26.04
CA GLN A 305 -27.06 15.89 -26.25
C GLN A 305 -26.35 15.84 -27.60
N ALA A 306 -25.18 15.17 -27.61
CA ALA A 306 -24.43 14.94 -28.83
C ALA A 306 -23.96 13.48 -28.90
N ALA A 307 -24.23 12.83 -30.03
CA ALA A 307 -23.61 11.55 -30.34
C ALA A 307 -22.31 11.77 -31.13
N ALA A 308 -21.22 11.16 -30.68
CA ALA A 308 -19.93 11.27 -31.35
C ALA A 308 -19.20 9.93 -31.38
N LYS A 309 -18.43 9.65 -32.42
CA LYS A 309 -17.61 8.44 -32.55
C LYS A 309 -16.22 8.72 -31.97
N GLY A 310 -15.86 7.99 -30.89
CA GLY A 310 -14.56 8.11 -30.25
C GLY A 310 -13.42 7.49 -31.07
N ALA A 311 -12.21 7.72 -30.63
CA ALA A 311 -10.99 7.16 -31.25
C ALA A 311 -10.96 5.62 -31.23
N ASP A 312 -11.65 5.00 -30.28
CA ASP A 312 -11.84 3.54 -30.14
C ASP A 312 -12.88 2.96 -31.10
N GLY A 313 -13.46 3.79 -31.98
CA GLY A 313 -14.48 3.41 -32.95
C GLY A 313 -15.88 3.23 -32.39
N LYS A 314 -16.09 3.40 -31.07
CA LYS A 314 -17.39 3.32 -30.43
C LYS A 314 -18.13 4.65 -30.49
N VAL A 315 -19.44 4.60 -30.45
CA VAL A 315 -20.27 5.80 -30.36
C VAL A 315 -20.58 6.10 -28.89
N TYR A 316 -20.42 7.36 -28.55
CA TYR A 316 -20.72 7.89 -27.21
C TYR A 316 -21.84 8.94 -27.32
N LEU A 317 -22.79 8.86 -26.42
CA LEU A 317 -23.75 9.91 -26.16
C LEU A 317 -23.21 10.80 -25.04
N HIS A 318 -22.99 12.08 -25.35
CA HIS A 318 -22.55 13.09 -24.41
C HIS A 318 -23.72 13.97 -24.00
N GLY A 319 -23.94 14.13 -22.69
CA GLY A 319 -24.78 15.18 -22.15
C GLY A 319 -23.95 16.45 -21.98
N VAL A 320 -24.36 17.52 -22.61
CA VAL A 320 -23.66 18.81 -22.62
C VAL A 320 -24.49 19.83 -21.89
N HIS A 321 -23.88 20.48 -20.89
CA HIS A 321 -24.44 21.65 -20.23
C HIS A 321 -24.01 22.89 -21.01
N LEU A 322 -24.98 23.72 -21.40
CA LEU A 322 -24.77 25.02 -22.02
C LEU A 322 -25.26 26.09 -21.07
N ALA A 323 -24.53 27.19 -20.94
CA ALA A 323 -24.91 28.30 -20.08
C ALA A 323 -24.39 29.64 -20.61
N ASN A 324 -25.05 30.72 -20.25
CA ASN A 324 -24.52 32.07 -20.33
C ASN A 324 -25.05 32.96 -19.19
N ASP A 325 -24.20 33.87 -18.76
CA ASP A 325 -24.50 34.79 -17.68
C ASP A 325 -25.13 36.08 -18.21
N ARG A 326 -25.97 36.72 -17.41
CA ARG A 326 -26.60 37.99 -17.74
C ARG A 326 -25.63 39.12 -17.42
N ASN A 327 -25.38 39.96 -18.40
CA ASN A 327 -24.57 41.17 -18.27
C ASN A 327 -25.30 42.25 -17.50
N SER A 328 -24.60 43.28 -17.03
CA SER A 328 -25.17 44.41 -16.30
C SER A 328 -26.16 45.26 -17.12
N ASP A 329 -26.03 45.24 -18.46
CA ASP A 329 -26.94 45.90 -19.38
C ASP A 329 -28.22 45.08 -19.70
N GLY A 330 -28.33 43.88 -19.12
CA GLY A 330 -29.43 42.97 -19.32
C GLY A 330 -29.31 42.05 -20.52
N SER A 331 -28.25 42.19 -21.35
CA SER A 331 -27.94 41.24 -22.43
C SER A 331 -27.35 39.95 -21.89
N TRP A 332 -27.35 38.87 -22.70
CA TRP A 332 -26.72 37.63 -22.38
C TRP A 332 -25.25 37.64 -22.85
N GLY A 333 -24.34 37.24 -21.96
CA GLY A 333 -22.93 37.09 -22.27
C GLY A 333 -22.60 35.90 -23.18
N PRO A 334 -21.32 35.62 -23.41
CA PRO A 334 -20.89 34.55 -24.29
C PRO A 334 -21.43 33.19 -23.85
N LEU A 335 -21.87 32.37 -24.83
CA LEU A 335 -22.27 30.99 -24.59
C LEU A 335 -21.07 30.13 -24.25
N HIS A 336 -21.13 29.44 -23.13
CA HIS A 336 -20.13 28.48 -22.68
C HIS A 336 -20.79 27.16 -22.28
N GLY A 337 -19.98 26.10 -22.09
CA GLY A 337 -20.51 24.82 -21.67
C GLY A 337 -19.43 23.75 -21.52
N HIS A 338 -19.85 22.59 -21.04
CA HIS A 338 -18.96 21.44 -20.86
C HIS A 338 -19.76 20.13 -20.90
N ILE A 339 -19.06 19.01 -21.09
CA ILE A 339 -19.64 17.67 -21.02
C ILE A 339 -19.85 17.32 -19.56
N VAL A 340 -21.10 17.01 -19.20
CA VAL A 340 -21.49 16.59 -17.82
C VAL A 340 -21.35 15.08 -17.63
N TRP A 341 -21.75 14.31 -18.66
CA TRP A 341 -21.68 12.86 -18.64
C TRP A 341 -21.51 12.30 -20.05
N SER A 342 -21.04 11.06 -20.11
CA SER A 342 -20.91 10.30 -21.36
C SER A 342 -21.34 8.86 -21.12
N ASP A 343 -22.06 8.28 -22.07
CA ASP A 343 -22.51 6.90 -22.03
C ASP A 343 -22.27 6.23 -23.39
N TRP A 344 -22.08 4.91 -23.43
CA TRP A 344 -21.99 4.19 -24.68
C TRP A 344 -23.38 4.15 -25.34
N MET A 345 -23.38 4.22 -26.68
CA MET A 345 -24.58 4.13 -27.48
C MET A 345 -24.32 3.25 -28.70
N ALA A 346 -25.27 2.38 -29.04
CA ALA A 346 -25.18 1.65 -30.29
C ALA A 346 -25.32 2.64 -31.47
N GLU A 347 -24.48 2.50 -32.48
CA GLU A 347 -24.46 3.39 -33.65
C GLU A 347 -25.84 3.41 -34.35
N ALA A 348 -26.54 2.26 -34.35
CA ALA A 348 -27.89 2.13 -34.87
C ALA A 348 -28.95 2.96 -34.12
N ASN A 349 -28.67 3.44 -32.91
CA ASN A 349 -29.58 4.24 -32.09
C ASN A 349 -29.39 5.75 -32.27
N VAL A 350 -28.35 6.19 -33.01
CA VAL A 350 -28.11 7.63 -33.26
C VAL A 350 -29.28 8.30 -33.91
N SER A 351 -29.94 7.60 -34.86
CA SER A 351 -31.07 8.14 -35.61
C SER A 351 -32.44 7.75 -35.05
N LYS A 352 -32.48 6.88 -34.01
CA LYS A 352 -33.73 6.39 -33.45
C LYS A 352 -34.20 7.24 -32.28
N GLU A 353 -35.50 7.28 -32.08
CA GLU A 353 -36.08 7.80 -30.84
C GLU A 353 -36.10 6.71 -29.76
N PRO A 354 -36.07 7.09 -28.48
CA PRO A 354 -36.23 6.12 -27.40
C PRO A 354 -37.59 5.41 -27.50
N PRO A 355 -37.65 4.10 -27.18
CA PRO A 355 -38.92 3.38 -27.14
C PRO A 355 -39.85 4.05 -26.12
N ALA A 356 -41.13 4.04 -26.42
CA ALA A 356 -42.15 4.52 -25.47
C ALA A 356 -42.01 3.75 -24.16
N ALA A 357 -42.11 4.44 -23.03
CA ALA A 357 -42.16 3.78 -21.73
C ALA A 357 -43.41 2.90 -21.67
N PRO A 358 -43.33 1.67 -21.09
CA PRO A 358 -44.48 0.76 -20.96
C PRO A 358 -45.59 1.32 -20.08
#